data_1ad84c24b90d4640f3774fbcf6adc878
#
_entry.id   1ad84c24b90d4640f3774fbcf6adc878
#
_cell.length_a   1.000
_cell.length_b   1.000
_cell.length_c   1.000
_cell.angle_alpha   90.00
_cell.angle_beta   90.00
_cell.angle_gamma   90.00
#
_symmetry.space_group_name_H-M   'P 1'
#
loop_
_entity.id
_entity.type
_entity.pdbx_description
1 polymer ?
#
loop_
_entity_poly.entity_id
_entity_poly.type
_entity_poly.pdbx_seq_one_letter_code
_entity_poly.pdbx_strand_id
1 'polypeptide(L)'
;MTASIARALVTVVLILLFVSPNYEATCFGADSLMVFAGAASKPPTEQAARTFEAKTGVRVDVVFGGSGYVLSQMILGKKGDIYFPGSSDYMEIAKRKEVVFPETERTVVYLVPAINVQRGNPKKVKTLKDLARRDLKVAIANPEGVCVGAYAVEIIESAFSPDEKEAFRKNLLNYTESCEKTATAISLKVADTVLGWRVFEHWDPERIETVPLKASEIIRIGYIPIAVSRFTSNRLLAQKFIDFVLSDDGKDIFRKYHYFMSADEAAAWIGQEKPVGGEYVVPKDWIKQ
;
A
#
# COMPACT_ATOMS: atom_id res chain seq x y z
N MET A 1 50.10 -91.41 -20.33
CA MET A 1 50.60 -90.90 -19.07
C MET A 1 50.37 -89.43 -18.99
N THR A 2 49.87 -88.98 -17.84
CA THR A 2 49.53 -87.62 -17.41
C THR A 2 48.24 -86.96 -17.91
N ALA A 3 47.19 -87.09 -17.05
CA ALA A 3 45.98 -86.37 -17.08
C ALA A 3 46.19 -84.90 -16.60
N SER A 4 45.57 -84.00 -17.26
CA SER A 4 45.44 -82.61 -16.75
C SER A 4 43.97 -82.27 -16.55
N ILE A 5 43.59 -82.05 -15.29
CA ILE A 5 42.27 -81.73 -14.83
C ILE A 5 42.03 -80.22 -15.04
N ALA A 6 41.12 -79.88 -15.91
CA ALA A 6 40.68 -78.49 -16.04
C ALA A 6 39.59 -78.20 -15.00
N ARG A 7 39.88 -77.30 -14.05
CA ARG A 7 38.90 -76.75 -13.09
C ARG A 7 38.10 -75.66 -13.81
N ALA A 8 36.80 -75.89 -13.99
CA ALA A 8 35.89 -74.85 -14.37
C ALA A 8 35.51 -74.00 -13.13
N LEU A 9 35.88 -72.72 -13.16
CA LEU A 9 35.41 -71.76 -12.18
C LEU A 9 34.06 -71.20 -12.67
N VAL A 10 32.99 -71.53 -11.99
CA VAL A 10 31.69 -70.90 -12.20
C VAL A 10 31.64 -69.59 -11.44
N THR A 11 31.77 -68.47 -12.13
CA THR A 11 31.61 -67.16 -11.53
C THR A 11 30.14 -66.81 -11.52
N VAL A 12 29.51 -66.85 -10.35
CA VAL A 12 28.15 -66.33 -10.13
C VAL A 12 28.23 -64.82 -10.01
N VAL A 13 27.82 -64.12 -11.05
CA VAL A 13 27.63 -62.66 -11.04
C VAL A 13 26.30 -62.35 -10.35
N LEU A 14 26.33 -61.95 -9.11
CA LEU A 14 25.18 -61.42 -8.37
C LEU A 14 24.91 -60.00 -8.89
N ILE A 15 23.91 -59.84 -9.78
CA ILE A 15 23.39 -58.54 -10.19
C ILE A 15 22.51 -58.03 -9.03
N LEU A 16 23.05 -57.21 -8.13
CA LEU A 16 22.31 -56.40 -7.20
C LEU A 16 21.60 -55.26 -7.98
N LEU A 17 20.34 -55.48 -8.30
CA LEU A 17 19.42 -54.42 -8.73
C LEU A 17 19.25 -53.43 -7.57
N PHE A 18 20.05 -52.38 -7.57
CA PHE A 18 19.75 -51.16 -6.77
C PHE A 18 18.45 -50.55 -7.33
N VAL A 19 17.32 -50.92 -6.73
CA VAL A 19 16.11 -50.14 -6.85
C VAL A 19 16.34 -48.90 -6.02
N SER A 20 16.88 -47.85 -6.65
CA SER A 20 16.86 -46.52 -6.08
C SER A 20 15.40 -46.10 -5.99
N PRO A 21 14.86 -45.81 -4.80
CA PRO A 21 13.58 -45.13 -4.75
C PRO A 21 13.82 -43.78 -5.46
N ASN A 22 13.17 -43.61 -6.62
CA ASN A 22 13.02 -42.29 -7.20
C ASN A 22 12.25 -41.44 -6.18
N TYR A 23 12.96 -40.76 -5.28
CA TYR A 23 12.47 -39.59 -4.63
C TYR A 23 12.30 -38.55 -5.76
N GLU A 24 11.15 -38.57 -6.41
CA GLU A 24 10.68 -37.37 -7.05
C GLU A 24 10.58 -36.34 -5.94
N ALA A 25 11.64 -35.55 -5.79
CA ALA A 25 11.57 -34.29 -5.13
C ALA A 25 10.55 -33.46 -5.92
N THR A 26 9.28 -33.59 -5.57
CA THR A 26 8.26 -32.62 -5.90
C THR A 26 8.83 -31.31 -5.38
N CYS A 27 9.46 -30.55 -6.26
CA CYS A 27 9.70 -29.14 -6.05
C CYS A 27 8.29 -28.54 -5.89
N PHE A 28 7.74 -28.59 -4.67
CA PHE A 28 6.68 -27.68 -4.30
C PHE A 28 7.31 -26.32 -4.42
N GLY A 29 7.08 -25.66 -5.55
CA GLY A 29 7.32 -24.23 -5.64
C GLY A 29 6.65 -23.65 -4.41
N ALA A 30 7.43 -23.03 -3.52
CA ALA A 30 6.86 -22.44 -2.32
C ALA A 30 5.67 -21.59 -2.75
N ASP A 31 4.49 -21.86 -2.18
CA ASP A 31 3.31 -21.05 -2.47
C ASP A 31 3.67 -19.59 -2.31
N SER A 32 3.30 -18.77 -3.27
CA SER A 32 3.57 -17.34 -3.22
C SER A 32 2.33 -16.54 -3.53
N LEU A 33 2.23 -15.36 -2.94
CA LEU A 33 1.19 -14.38 -3.18
C LEU A 33 1.80 -13.12 -3.79
N MET A 34 1.13 -12.54 -4.76
CA MET A 34 1.45 -11.23 -5.30
C MET A 34 0.37 -10.22 -4.90
N VAL A 35 0.77 -9.20 -4.16
CA VAL A 35 -0.12 -8.15 -3.65
C VAL A 35 0.19 -6.84 -4.39
N PHE A 36 -0.80 -6.24 -5.04
CA PHE A 36 -0.71 -4.89 -5.59
C PHE A 36 -1.25 -3.89 -4.57
N ALA A 37 -0.36 -3.12 -3.95
CA ALA A 37 -0.68 -2.28 -2.82
C ALA A 37 -0.43 -0.79 -3.09
N GLY A 38 -1.38 0.05 -2.69
CA GLY A 38 -1.17 1.48 -2.57
C GLY A 38 -0.17 1.80 -1.46
N ALA A 39 0.78 2.70 -1.73
CA ALA A 39 1.84 3.01 -0.77
C ALA A 39 1.37 3.79 0.48
N ALA A 40 0.05 4.00 0.64
CA ALA A 40 -0.51 4.64 1.84
C ALA A 40 -0.35 3.80 3.12
N SER A 41 -0.08 2.50 2.98
CA SER A 41 0.17 1.57 4.09
C SER A 41 1.49 0.81 3.94
N LYS A 42 2.46 1.35 3.20
CA LYS A 42 3.67 0.59 2.84
C LYS A 42 4.38 0.00 4.06
N PRO A 43 4.79 0.74 5.10
CA PRO A 43 5.55 0.15 6.21
C PRO A 43 4.82 -0.98 6.93
N PRO A 44 3.55 -0.84 7.37
CA PRO A 44 2.85 -1.94 8.03
C PRO A 44 2.54 -3.10 7.08
N THR A 45 2.26 -2.85 5.80
CA THR A 45 2.00 -3.91 4.82
C THR A 45 3.24 -4.76 4.57
N GLU A 46 4.43 -4.16 4.47
CA GLU A 46 5.70 -4.89 4.40
C GLU A 46 5.94 -5.74 5.64
N GLN A 47 5.65 -5.21 6.83
CA GLN A 47 5.79 -5.97 8.08
C GLN A 47 4.77 -7.12 8.13
N ALA A 48 3.51 -6.89 7.73
CA ALA A 48 2.48 -7.92 7.67
C ALA A 48 2.86 -9.04 6.70
N ALA A 49 3.38 -8.71 5.51
CA ALA A 49 3.87 -9.68 4.54
C ALA A 49 4.97 -10.56 5.13
N ARG A 50 6.01 -9.97 5.73
CA ARG A 50 7.09 -10.71 6.38
C ARG A 50 6.61 -11.58 7.55
N THR A 51 5.66 -11.07 8.34
CA THR A 51 5.11 -11.83 9.48
C THR A 51 4.27 -13.02 9.00
N PHE A 52 3.48 -12.84 7.96
CA PHE A 52 2.71 -13.92 7.34
C PHE A 52 3.63 -14.99 6.77
N GLU A 53 4.66 -14.59 6.03
CA GLU A 53 5.68 -15.49 5.47
C GLU A 53 6.38 -16.30 6.57
N ALA A 54 6.80 -15.65 7.66
CA ALA A 54 7.43 -16.32 8.80
C ALA A 54 6.52 -17.35 9.49
N LYS A 55 5.19 -17.10 9.52
CA LYS A 55 4.20 -17.99 10.13
C LYS A 55 3.77 -19.15 9.24
N THR A 56 3.78 -18.96 7.93
CA THR A 56 3.13 -19.90 6.99
C THR A 56 4.09 -20.55 6.00
N GLY A 57 5.30 -19.98 5.83
CA GLY A 57 6.22 -20.37 4.77
C GLY A 57 5.83 -19.87 3.37
N VAL A 58 4.71 -19.13 3.25
CA VAL A 58 4.22 -18.57 1.99
C VAL A 58 4.90 -17.24 1.72
N ARG A 59 5.62 -17.12 0.60
CA ARG A 59 6.22 -15.87 0.18
C ARG A 59 5.16 -14.84 -0.26
N VAL A 60 5.31 -13.59 0.18
CA VAL A 60 4.41 -12.50 -0.19
C VAL A 60 5.18 -11.40 -0.91
N ASP A 61 5.03 -11.36 -2.23
CA ASP A 61 5.63 -10.31 -3.08
C ASP A 61 4.67 -9.12 -3.14
N VAL A 62 5.09 -7.96 -2.65
CA VAL A 62 4.25 -6.75 -2.65
C VAL A 62 4.77 -5.73 -3.66
N VAL A 63 3.92 -5.34 -4.59
CA VAL A 63 4.17 -4.27 -5.57
C VAL A 63 3.55 -2.98 -5.04
N PHE A 64 4.37 -2.02 -4.64
CA PHE A 64 3.92 -0.73 -4.11
C PHE A 64 3.93 0.38 -5.16
N GLY A 65 2.96 1.29 -5.04
CA GLY A 65 2.88 2.49 -5.88
C GLY A 65 1.67 3.36 -5.55
N GLY A 66 1.38 4.32 -6.41
CA GLY A 66 0.08 4.99 -6.40
C GLY A 66 -1.02 3.97 -6.69
N SER A 67 -2.15 4.08 -5.99
CA SER A 67 -3.23 3.07 -6.07
C SER A 67 -3.72 2.83 -7.49
N GLY A 68 -3.88 3.90 -8.29
CA GLY A 68 -4.27 3.80 -9.71
C GLY A 68 -3.18 3.17 -10.57
N TYR A 69 -1.91 3.44 -10.28
CA TYR A 69 -0.80 2.88 -11.05
C TYR A 69 -0.65 1.37 -10.82
N VAL A 70 -0.72 0.92 -9.57
CA VAL A 70 -0.65 -0.54 -9.29
C VAL A 70 -1.91 -1.27 -9.77
N LEU A 71 -3.09 -0.63 -9.76
CA LEU A 71 -4.29 -1.17 -10.38
C LEU A 71 -4.09 -1.38 -11.89
N SER A 72 -3.53 -0.39 -12.57
CA SER A 72 -3.25 -0.48 -14.02
C SER A 72 -2.23 -1.57 -14.32
N GLN A 73 -1.19 -1.72 -13.51
CA GLN A 73 -0.21 -2.80 -13.65
C GLN A 73 -0.85 -4.19 -13.46
N MET A 74 -1.72 -4.33 -12.44
CA MET A 74 -2.46 -5.58 -12.20
C MET A 74 -3.35 -5.95 -13.39
N ILE A 75 -4.07 -4.98 -13.96
CA ILE A 75 -4.97 -5.18 -15.10
C ILE A 75 -4.20 -5.53 -16.36
N LEU A 76 -3.16 -4.76 -16.70
CA LEU A 76 -2.35 -4.97 -17.90
C LEU A 76 -1.58 -6.30 -17.85
N GLY A 77 -1.07 -6.63 -16.67
CA GLY A 77 -0.35 -7.88 -16.44
C GLY A 77 -1.26 -9.10 -16.28
N LYS A 78 -2.55 -8.91 -16.09
CA LYS A 78 -3.54 -9.96 -15.75
C LYS A 78 -3.01 -10.90 -14.65
N LYS A 79 -2.41 -10.33 -13.60
CA LYS A 79 -1.76 -11.07 -12.52
C LYS A 79 -1.95 -10.36 -11.18
N GLY A 80 -1.67 -11.10 -10.11
CA GLY A 80 -1.79 -10.63 -8.74
C GLY A 80 -2.97 -11.28 -8.02
N ASP A 81 -2.77 -11.56 -6.76
CA ASP A 81 -3.73 -12.30 -5.94
C ASP A 81 -4.61 -11.38 -5.12
N ILE A 82 -4.08 -10.21 -4.77
CA ILE A 82 -4.74 -9.26 -3.88
C ILE A 82 -4.55 -7.85 -4.43
N TYR A 83 -5.61 -7.05 -4.37
CA TYR A 83 -5.57 -5.61 -4.53
C TYR A 83 -5.81 -4.91 -3.19
N PHE A 84 -4.86 -4.05 -2.81
CA PHE A 84 -4.83 -3.38 -1.52
C PHE A 84 -4.56 -1.88 -1.69
N PRO A 85 -5.53 -1.11 -2.26
CA PRO A 85 -5.33 0.32 -2.54
C PRO A 85 -5.25 1.14 -1.27
N GLY A 86 -4.70 2.36 -1.38
CA GLY A 86 -4.61 3.29 -0.27
C GLY A 86 -5.89 4.08 0.05
N SER A 87 -6.98 3.85 -0.69
CA SER A 87 -8.30 4.44 -0.40
C SER A 87 -9.42 3.69 -1.08
N SER A 88 -10.66 3.93 -0.62
CA SER A 88 -11.90 3.42 -1.20
C SER A 88 -12.10 3.82 -2.66
N ASP A 89 -11.71 5.04 -3.04
CA ASP A 89 -11.86 5.55 -4.41
C ASP A 89 -11.34 4.56 -5.46
N TYR A 90 -10.16 4.00 -5.22
CA TYR A 90 -9.54 3.05 -6.15
C TYR A 90 -10.10 1.64 -6.04
N MET A 91 -10.67 1.26 -4.90
CA MET A 91 -11.39 -0.02 -4.79
C MET A 91 -12.70 0.04 -5.58
N GLU A 92 -13.43 1.16 -5.54
CA GLU A 92 -14.61 1.35 -6.36
C GLU A 92 -14.28 1.26 -7.87
N ILE A 93 -13.15 1.86 -8.29
CA ILE A 93 -12.67 1.71 -9.67
C ILE A 93 -12.37 0.25 -10.01
N ALA A 94 -11.72 -0.49 -9.11
CA ALA A 94 -11.40 -1.90 -9.31
C ALA A 94 -12.67 -2.77 -9.41
N LYS A 95 -13.70 -2.48 -8.61
CA LYS A 95 -15.02 -3.15 -8.69
C LYS A 95 -15.72 -2.85 -10.01
N ARG A 96 -15.77 -1.58 -10.45
CA ARG A 96 -16.35 -1.21 -11.75
C ARG A 96 -15.63 -1.83 -12.94
N LYS A 97 -14.33 -2.08 -12.81
CA LYS A 97 -13.52 -2.78 -13.82
C LYS A 97 -13.58 -4.31 -13.69
N GLU A 98 -14.34 -4.81 -12.73
CA GLU A 98 -14.55 -6.24 -12.49
C GLU A 98 -13.25 -7.03 -12.29
N VAL A 99 -12.22 -6.42 -11.66
CA VAL A 99 -10.91 -7.06 -11.44
C VAL A 99 -10.67 -7.56 -10.03
N VAL A 100 -11.63 -7.34 -9.13
CA VAL A 100 -11.65 -7.90 -7.78
C VAL A 100 -12.95 -8.64 -7.52
N PHE A 101 -12.98 -9.49 -6.50
CA PHE A 101 -14.19 -10.11 -5.98
C PHE A 101 -14.79 -9.19 -4.90
N PRO A 102 -15.88 -8.43 -5.18
CA PRO A 102 -16.41 -7.43 -4.24
C PRO A 102 -16.79 -8.01 -2.89
N GLU A 103 -17.28 -9.24 -2.85
CA GLU A 103 -17.69 -9.92 -1.62
C GLU A 103 -16.52 -10.22 -0.66
N THR A 104 -15.28 -10.15 -1.16
CA THR A 104 -14.06 -10.33 -0.37
C THR A 104 -13.50 -9.02 0.19
N GLU A 105 -14.07 -7.88 -0.20
CA GLU A 105 -13.61 -6.59 0.29
C GLU A 105 -13.74 -6.49 1.82
N ARG A 106 -12.68 -6.01 2.45
CA ARG A 106 -12.63 -5.72 3.89
C ARG A 106 -11.90 -4.41 4.13
N THR A 107 -12.37 -3.63 5.10
CA THR A 107 -11.67 -2.45 5.59
C THR A 107 -10.57 -2.87 6.56
N VAL A 108 -9.36 -2.40 6.34
CA VAL A 108 -8.20 -2.71 7.20
C VAL A 108 -7.99 -1.62 8.24
N VAL A 109 -7.87 -0.37 7.80
CA VAL A 109 -7.57 0.80 8.67
C VAL A 109 -8.18 2.07 8.10
N TYR A 110 -8.13 3.14 8.92
CA TYR A 110 -8.64 4.47 8.56
C TYR A 110 -7.52 5.51 8.54
N LEU A 111 -7.69 6.52 7.71
CA LEU A 111 -6.73 7.58 7.44
C LEU A 111 -7.39 8.95 7.57
N VAL A 112 -6.64 9.90 8.11
CA VAL A 112 -7.06 11.30 8.18
C VAL A 112 -6.04 12.15 7.42
N PRO A 113 -6.48 13.01 6.47
CA PRO A 113 -5.59 13.95 5.80
C PRO A 113 -5.04 14.97 6.79
N ALA A 114 -3.80 15.39 6.58
CA ALA A 114 -3.13 16.38 7.40
C ALA A 114 -2.05 17.10 6.60
N ILE A 115 -1.63 18.24 7.08
CA ILE A 115 -0.44 18.91 6.59
C ILE A 115 0.77 18.23 7.22
N ASN A 116 1.79 17.89 6.44
CA ASN A 116 3.05 17.40 6.94
C ASN A 116 4.15 18.40 6.58
N VAL A 117 5.02 18.66 7.55
CA VAL A 117 6.12 19.63 7.47
C VAL A 117 7.43 18.98 7.90
N GLN A 118 8.55 19.62 7.61
CA GLN A 118 9.83 19.21 8.16
C GLN A 118 9.80 19.34 9.69
N ARG A 119 10.44 18.39 10.40
CA ARG A 119 10.49 18.40 11.87
C ARG A 119 10.98 19.74 12.41
N GLY A 120 10.30 20.25 13.43
CA GLY A 120 10.51 21.58 14.01
C GLY A 120 9.85 22.71 13.22
N ASN A 121 9.13 22.39 12.16
CA ASN A 121 8.32 23.32 11.37
C ASN A 121 9.04 24.65 11.04
N PRO A 122 10.19 24.62 10.37
CA PRO A 122 11.05 25.81 10.16
C PRO A 122 10.33 26.94 9.39
N LYS A 123 9.34 26.59 8.60
CA LYS A 123 8.53 27.55 7.82
C LYS A 123 7.29 28.03 8.58
N LYS A 124 7.09 27.57 9.81
CA LYS A 124 5.98 27.99 10.68
C LYS A 124 4.60 27.86 10.02
N VAL A 125 4.38 26.75 9.31
CA VAL A 125 3.08 26.39 8.71
C VAL A 125 2.14 25.99 9.85
N LYS A 126 0.98 26.65 9.99
CA LYS A 126 0.02 26.41 11.07
C LYS A 126 -1.38 26.08 10.57
N THR A 127 -1.70 26.47 9.36
CA THR A 127 -3.04 26.35 8.78
C THR A 127 -2.97 25.92 7.33
N LEU A 128 -4.09 25.39 6.81
CA LEU A 128 -4.22 25.08 5.39
C LEU A 128 -3.94 26.30 4.49
N LYS A 129 -4.36 27.49 4.92
CA LYS A 129 -4.17 28.76 4.17
C LYS A 129 -2.68 29.14 4.03
N ASP A 130 -1.82 28.69 4.94
CA ASP A 130 -0.38 28.94 4.84
C ASP A 130 0.23 28.31 3.58
N LEU A 131 -0.39 27.23 3.02
CA LEU A 131 0.10 26.56 1.82
C LEU A 131 0.05 27.48 0.57
N ALA A 132 -0.72 28.55 0.62
CA ALA A 132 -0.76 29.59 -0.43
C ALA A 132 0.32 30.68 -0.26
N ARG A 133 1.16 30.64 0.78
CA ARG A 133 2.25 31.61 1.00
C ARG A 133 3.36 31.44 -0.04
N ARG A 134 3.84 32.55 -0.59
CA ARG A 134 4.84 32.57 -1.68
C ARG A 134 6.24 32.03 -1.30
N ASP A 135 6.54 31.93 -0.01
CA ASP A 135 7.84 31.47 0.48
C ASP A 135 7.89 29.93 0.71
N LEU A 136 6.83 29.21 0.33
CA LEU A 136 6.72 27.79 0.53
C LEU A 136 6.92 26.99 -0.75
N LYS A 137 7.65 25.89 -0.63
CA LYS A 137 7.72 24.82 -1.62
C LYS A 137 6.75 23.72 -1.19
N VAL A 138 5.67 23.57 -1.93
CA VAL A 138 4.61 22.61 -1.63
C VAL A 138 4.68 21.44 -2.60
N ALA A 139 4.45 20.21 -2.11
CA ALA A 139 4.17 19.08 -2.99
C ALA A 139 2.85 18.39 -2.57
N ILE A 140 2.15 17.86 -3.53
CA ILE A 140 1.04 16.93 -3.32
C ILE A 140 1.25 15.69 -4.19
N ALA A 141 0.59 14.61 -3.84
CA ALA A 141 0.58 13.44 -4.71
C ALA A 141 -0.24 13.69 -5.98
N ASN A 142 0.10 12.98 -7.07
CA ASN A 142 -0.69 13.06 -8.30
C ASN A 142 -2.14 12.65 -8.04
N PRO A 143 -3.12 13.55 -8.21
CA PRO A 143 -4.49 13.27 -7.86
C PRO A 143 -5.17 12.24 -8.78
N GLU A 144 -4.61 11.97 -9.97
CA GLU A 144 -5.14 10.99 -10.91
C GLU A 144 -4.73 9.54 -10.56
N GLY A 145 -3.58 9.36 -9.92
CA GLY A 145 -3.02 8.02 -9.67
C GLY A 145 -2.78 7.67 -8.20
N VAL A 146 -2.87 8.65 -7.30
CA VAL A 146 -2.51 8.48 -5.88
C VAL A 146 -3.63 8.98 -4.99
N CYS A 147 -4.10 8.13 -4.09
CA CYS A 147 -5.25 8.42 -3.24
C CYS A 147 -5.15 9.75 -2.48
N VAL A 148 -4.04 10.01 -1.79
CA VAL A 148 -3.89 11.26 -1.00
C VAL A 148 -3.89 12.52 -1.86
N GLY A 149 -3.55 12.41 -3.14
CA GLY A 149 -3.64 13.54 -4.08
C GLY A 149 -5.08 13.96 -4.36
N ALA A 150 -5.99 13.00 -4.54
CA ALA A 150 -7.41 13.28 -4.68
C ALA A 150 -7.98 13.96 -3.42
N TYR A 151 -7.63 13.47 -2.23
CA TYR A 151 -8.01 14.11 -0.96
C TYR A 151 -7.44 15.52 -0.82
N ALA A 152 -6.18 15.74 -1.22
CA ALA A 152 -5.57 17.06 -1.18
C ALA A 152 -6.31 18.06 -2.08
N VAL A 153 -6.65 17.66 -3.31
CA VAL A 153 -7.41 18.51 -4.24
C VAL A 153 -8.81 18.78 -3.71
N GLU A 154 -9.52 17.77 -3.19
CA GLU A 154 -10.85 17.92 -2.61
C GLU A 154 -10.87 18.97 -1.49
N ILE A 155 -9.88 18.93 -0.59
CA ILE A 155 -9.72 19.88 0.51
C ILE A 155 -9.45 21.29 -0.03
N ILE A 156 -8.53 21.43 -0.99
CA ILE A 156 -8.17 22.73 -1.56
C ILE A 156 -9.35 23.33 -2.35
N GLU A 157 -10.03 22.52 -3.15
CA GLU A 157 -11.22 22.98 -3.89
C GLU A 157 -12.34 23.45 -2.98
N SER A 158 -12.51 22.81 -1.82
CA SER A 158 -13.51 23.19 -0.84
C SER A 158 -13.14 24.43 -0.01
N ALA A 159 -11.85 24.61 0.33
CA ALA A 159 -11.44 25.58 1.36
C ALA A 159 -10.81 26.87 0.80
N PHE A 160 -10.28 26.84 -0.44
CA PHE A 160 -9.55 27.99 -1.01
C PHE A 160 -10.42 28.84 -1.94
N SER A 161 -10.27 30.16 -1.85
CA SER A 161 -10.76 31.08 -2.87
C SER A 161 -10.00 30.90 -4.20
N PRO A 162 -10.50 31.44 -5.32
CA PRO A 162 -9.78 31.38 -6.60
C PRO A 162 -8.33 31.91 -6.51
N ASP A 163 -8.13 33.04 -5.83
CA ASP A 163 -6.81 33.65 -5.66
C ASP A 163 -5.86 32.78 -4.82
N GLU A 164 -6.39 32.16 -3.75
CA GLU A 164 -5.63 31.23 -2.91
C GLU A 164 -5.26 29.95 -3.67
N LYS A 165 -6.16 29.41 -4.51
CA LYS A 165 -5.86 28.29 -5.39
C LYS A 165 -4.76 28.60 -6.37
N GLU A 166 -4.80 29.78 -7.00
CA GLU A 166 -3.76 30.24 -7.91
C GLU A 166 -2.42 30.39 -7.18
N ALA A 167 -2.42 31.01 -6.00
CA ALA A 167 -1.22 31.16 -5.18
C ALA A 167 -0.65 29.80 -4.75
N PHE A 168 -1.51 28.87 -4.32
CA PHE A 168 -1.12 27.50 -4.00
C PHE A 168 -0.49 26.77 -5.20
N ARG A 169 -1.11 26.86 -6.39
CA ARG A 169 -0.59 26.25 -7.61
C ARG A 169 0.79 26.76 -8.00
N LYS A 170 1.07 28.05 -7.75
CA LYS A 170 2.40 28.64 -7.96
C LYS A 170 3.47 28.10 -7.00
N ASN A 171 3.06 27.58 -5.84
CA ASN A 171 3.94 26.98 -4.85
C ASN A 171 4.20 25.48 -5.10
N LEU A 172 3.39 24.85 -5.97
CA LEU A 172 3.56 23.44 -6.29
C LEU A 172 4.86 23.20 -7.05
N LEU A 173 5.71 22.35 -6.48
CA LEU A 173 6.95 21.94 -7.12
C LEU A 173 6.67 20.89 -8.18
N ASN A 174 5.92 19.86 -7.80
CA ASN A 174 5.66 18.69 -8.63
C ASN A 174 4.57 17.84 -7.98
N TYR A 175 3.98 16.95 -8.75
CA TYR A 175 3.16 15.84 -8.27
C TYR A 175 4.04 14.64 -7.97
N THR A 176 3.86 14.07 -6.77
CA THR A 176 4.55 12.82 -6.41
C THR A 176 3.74 11.60 -6.83
N GLU A 177 4.41 10.51 -7.16
CA GLU A 177 3.80 9.33 -7.77
C GLU A 177 3.27 8.30 -6.75
N SER A 178 3.49 8.54 -5.46
CA SER A 178 3.01 7.66 -4.38
C SER A 178 2.97 8.39 -3.04
N CYS A 179 2.21 7.86 -2.07
CA CYS A 179 2.21 8.37 -0.69
C CYS A 179 3.61 8.34 -0.07
N GLU A 180 4.40 7.30 -0.36
CA GLU A 180 5.78 7.21 0.11
C GLU A 180 6.65 8.35 -0.45
N LYS A 181 6.59 8.61 -1.77
CA LYS A 181 7.32 9.72 -2.39
C LYS A 181 6.85 11.07 -1.85
N THR A 182 5.57 11.22 -1.50
CA THR A 182 5.04 12.43 -0.87
C THR A 182 5.66 12.65 0.51
N ALA A 183 5.69 11.63 1.36
CA ALA A 183 6.35 11.70 2.67
C ALA A 183 7.87 11.95 2.52
N THR A 184 8.52 11.26 1.59
CA THR A 184 9.96 11.40 1.32
C THR A 184 10.33 12.81 0.85
N ALA A 185 9.46 13.52 0.15
CA ALA A 185 9.72 14.91 -0.24
C ALA A 185 9.95 15.83 0.96
N ILE A 186 9.31 15.56 2.11
CA ILE A 186 9.58 16.24 3.38
C ILE A 186 10.88 15.74 4.00
N SER A 187 11.06 14.44 4.14
CA SER A 187 12.26 13.86 4.77
C SER A 187 13.55 14.28 4.10
N LEU A 188 13.55 14.44 2.78
CA LEU A 188 14.69 14.89 1.98
C LEU A 188 14.76 16.42 1.82
N LYS A 189 13.84 17.18 2.45
CA LYS A 189 13.76 18.64 2.38
C LYS A 189 13.60 19.19 0.95
N VAL A 190 13.05 18.40 0.03
CA VAL A 190 12.68 18.84 -1.34
C VAL A 190 11.49 19.77 -1.27
N ALA A 191 10.49 19.44 -0.44
CA ALA A 191 9.36 20.30 -0.12
C ALA A 191 9.44 20.81 1.32
N ASP A 192 8.91 22.01 1.56
CA ASP A 192 8.74 22.56 2.90
C ASP A 192 7.51 21.94 3.59
N THR A 193 6.48 21.63 2.79
CA THR A 193 5.21 21.09 3.27
C THR A 193 4.53 20.24 2.20
N VAL A 194 3.73 19.28 2.64
CA VAL A 194 2.82 18.50 1.79
C VAL A 194 1.43 18.43 2.44
N LEU A 195 0.41 18.28 1.62
CA LEU A 195 -0.90 17.85 2.09
C LEU A 195 -0.96 16.34 1.90
N GLY A 196 -0.82 15.61 3.01
CA GLY A 196 -0.61 14.17 3.08
C GLY A 196 -1.55 13.48 4.05
N TRP A 197 -1.12 12.36 4.58
CA TRP A 197 -1.79 11.63 5.64
C TRP A 197 -1.13 11.91 6.99
N ARG A 198 -1.92 11.94 8.07
CA ARG A 198 -1.41 12.06 9.44
C ARG A 198 -0.31 11.04 9.77
N VAL A 199 -0.44 9.83 9.27
CA VAL A 199 0.50 8.74 9.54
C VAL A 199 1.90 8.95 8.97
N PHE A 200 2.12 9.91 8.07
CA PHE A 200 3.46 10.18 7.50
C PHE A 200 4.49 10.56 8.56
N GLU A 201 4.09 11.28 9.61
CA GLU A 201 4.95 11.57 10.76
C GLU A 201 5.48 10.28 11.40
N HIS A 202 4.64 9.26 11.52
CA HIS A 202 5.01 8.00 12.15
C HIS A 202 5.86 7.07 11.25
N TRP A 203 6.01 7.41 9.96
CA TRP A 203 6.92 6.71 9.08
C TRP A 203 8.37 7.21 9.20
N ASP A 204 8.54 8.50 9.53
CA ASP A 204 9.84 9.13 9.71
C ASP A 204 9.76 10.24 10.78
N PRO A 205 9.58 9.87 12.07
CA PRO A 205 9.33 10.82 13.14
C PRO A 205 10.49 11.78 13.41
N GLU A 206 11.70 11.42 12.96
CA GLU A 206 12.88 12.28 13.11
C GLU A 206 12.88 13.46 12.12
N ARG A 207 12.14 13.34 10.99
CA ARG A 207 12.18 14.32 9.90
C ARG A 207 10.84 14.94 9.56
N ILE A 208 9.73 14.26 9.88
CA ILE A 208 8.37 14.70 9.57
C ILE A 208 7.63 15.09 10.84
N GLU A 209 6.87 16.16 10.76
CA GLU A 209 5.93 16.63 11.79
C GLU A 209 4.57 16.88 11.16
N THR A 210 3.51 16.54 11.89
CA THR A 210 2.13 16.73 11.42
C THR A 210 1.55 18.02 12.01
N VAL A 211 1.00 18.86 11.13
CA VAL A 211 0.14 19.99 11.49
C VAL A 211 -1.30 19.59 11.17
N PRO A 212 -2.16 19.41 12.18
CA PRO A 212 -3.55 19.03 11.97
C PRO A 212 -4.31 20.06 11.14
N LEU A 213 -5.17 19.60 10.26
CA LEU A 213 -6.20 20.43 9.64
C LEU A 213 -7.30 20.76 10.66
N LYS A 214 -8.00 21.88 10.48
CA LYS A 214 -9.22 22.13 11.23
C LYS A 214 -10.26 21.06 10.86
N ALA A 215 -11.10 20.69 11.80
CA ALA A 215 -12.18 19.74 11.54
C ALA A 215 -13.06 20.16 10.35
N SER A 216 -13.34 21.48 10.19
CA SER A 216 -14.10 22.00 9.05
C SER A 216 -13.41 21.86 7.70
N GLU A 217 -12.09 21.68 7.65
CA GLU A 217 -11.30 21.52 6.43
C GLU A 217 -11.20 20.05 5.99
N ILE A 218 -11.48 19.10 6.89
CA ILE A 218 -11.50 17.67 6.59
C ILE A 218 -12.89 17.32 6.03
N ILE A 219 -12.94 16.90 4.79
CA ILE A 219 -14.20 16.57 4.11
C ILE A 219 -14.68 15.17 4.50
N ARG A 220 -13.78 14.19 4.50
CA ARG A 220 -14.06 12.78 4.78
C ARG A 220 -12.88 12.06 5.40
N ILE A 221 -13.16 11.00 6.14
CA ILE A 221 -12.18 10.03 6.63
C ILE A 221 -11.87 9.04 5.50
N GLY A 222 -10.61 8.84 5.19
CA GLY A 222 -10.17 7.79 4.28
C GLY A 222 -10.19 6.42 4.97
N TYR A 223 -10.36 5.35 4.20
CA TYR A 223 -10.07 4.00 4.68
C TYR A 223 -9.33 3.21 3.63
N ILE A 224 -8.56 2.22 4.07
CA ILE A 224 -7.77 1.33 3.24
C ILE A 224 -8.50 0.00 3.13
N PRO A 225 -9.09 -0.31 1.97
CA PRO A 225 -9.73 -1.59 1.71
C PRO A 225 -8.73 -2.60 1.14
N ILE A 226 -9.02 -3.89 1.32
CA ILE A 226 -8.31 -5.01 0.71
C ILE A 226 -9.32 -5.98 0.10
N ALA A 227 -9.00 -6.54 -1.07
CA ALA A 227 -9.86 -7.53 -1.72
C ALA A 227 -9.04 -8.55 -2.54
N VAL A 228 -9.61 -9.73 -2.73
CA VAL A 228 -9.05 -10.77 -3.62
C VAL A 228 -9.20 -10.34 -5.07
N SER A 229 -8.12 -10.44 -5.83
CA SER A 229 -8.09 -10.17 -7.27
C SER A 229 -8.76 -11.31 -8.06
N ARG A 230 -9.43 -10.97 -9.17
CA ARG A 230 -9.95 -11.98 -10.10
C ARG A 230 -8.86 -12.66 -10.95
N PHE A 231 -7.63 -12.15 -10.89
CA PHE A 231 -6.49 -12.75 -11.59
C PHE A 231 -5.76 -13.79 -10.73
N THR A 232 -6.20 -14.02 -9.48
CA THR A 232 -5.57 -15.02 -8.60
C THR A 232 -5.79 -16.44 -9.09
N SER A 233 -4.74 -17.24 -9.02
CA SER A 233 -4.80 -18.69 -9.20
C SER A 233 -5.09 -19.43 -7.88
N ASN A 234 -4.97 -18.76 -6.72
CA ASN A 234 -5.15 -19.36 -5.40
C ASN A 234 -5.98 -18.45 -4.48
N ARG A 235 -7.30 -18.45 -4.72
CA ARG A 235 -8.24 -17.62 -3.96
C ARG A 235 -8.21 -17.92 -2.46
N LEU A 236 -8.05 -19.18 -2.08
CA LEU A 236 -8.01 -19.57 -0.66
C LEU A 236 -6.78 -19.01 0.04
N LEU A 237 -5.63 -19.02 -0.62
CA LEU A 237 -4.41 -18.47 -0.05
C LEU A 237 -4.48 -16.94 0.04
N ALA A 238 -5.03 -16.27 -0.98
CA ALA A 238 -5.28 -14.84 -0.93
C ALA A 238 -6.21 -14.47 0.23
N GLN A 239 -7.28 -15.25 0.45
CA GLN A 239 -8.19 -15.03 1.58
C GLN A 239 -7.47 -15.22 2.92
N LYS A 240 -6.61 -16.24 3.07
CA LYS A 240 -5.82 -16.44 4.29
C LYS A 240 -4.94 -15.26 4.64
N PHE A 241 -4.34 -14.60 3.63
CA PHE A 241 -3.56 -13.39 3.87
C PHE A 241 -4.44 -12.22 4.33
N ILE A 242 -5.63 -12.04 3.72
CA ILE A 242 -6.60 -11.02 4.15
C ILE A 242 -7.02 -11.28 5.60
N ASP A 243 -7.36 -12.53 5.94
CA ASP A 243 -7.76 -12.90 7.28
C ASP A 243 -6.64 -12.65 8.31
N PHE A 244 -5.38 -12.91 7.93
CA PHE A 244 -4.22 -12.58 8.75
C PHE A 244 -4.10 -11.05 8.96
N VAL A 245 -4.21 -10.24 7.91
CA VAL A 245 -4.14 -8.78 8.03
C VAL A 245 -5.21 -8.24 8.97
N LEU A 246 -6.39 -8.88 9.01
CA LEU A 246 -7.52 -8.50 9.85
C LEU A 246 -7.50 -9.14 11.25
N SER A 247 -6.61 -10.10 11.51
CA SER A 247 -6.43 -10.71 12.83
C SER A 247 -5.85 -9.71 13.83
N ASP A 248 -5.83 -10.06 15.10
CA ASP A 248 -5.22 -9.22 16.14
C ASP A 248 -3.74 -8.98 15.87
N ASP A 249 -2.99 -9.99 15.42
CA ASP A 249 -1.59 -9.84 15.03
C ASP A 249 -1.41 -8.85 13.88
N GLY A 250 -2.26 -8.93 12.86
CA GLY A 250 -2.25 -8.00 11.73
C GLY A 250 -2.61 -6.58 12.18
N LYS A 251 -3.68 -6.42 12.94
CA LYS A 251 -4.11 -5.12 13.49
C LYS A 251 -3.06 -4.49 14.38
N ASP A 252 -2.36 -5.27 15.20
CA ASP A 252 -1.29 -4.77 16.06
C ASP A 252 -0.10 -4.23 15.26
N ILE A 253 0.18 -4.81 14.09
CA ILE A 253 1.16 -4.27 13.15
C ILE A 253 0.73 -2.86 12.72
N PHE A 254 -0.50 -2.67 12.25
CA PHE A 254 -0.97 -1.36 11.81
C PHE A 254 -1.05 -0.35 12.96
N ARG A 255 -1.44 -0.76 14.17
CA ARG A 255 -1.44 0.11 15.38
C ARG A 255 -0.05 0.67 15.69
N LYS A 256 1.01 -0.13 15.54
CA LYS A 256 2.40 0.34 15.75
C LYS A 256 2.79 1.49 14.83
N TYR A 257 2.17 1.58 13.65
CA TYR A 257 2.35 2.68 12.72
C TYR A 257 1.28 3.75 12.88
N HIS A 258 0.52 3.72 13.98
CA HIS A 258 -0.46 4.74 14.36
C HIS A 258 -1.62 4.94 13.37
N TYR A 259 -2.02 3.88 12.65
CA TYR A 259 -3.27 3.90 11.90
C TYR A 259 -4.46 3.80 12.85
N PHE A 260 -5.57 4.42 12.49
CA PHE A 260 -6.82 4.25 13.21
C PHE A 260 -7.48 2.91 12.84
N MET A 261 -7.94 2.19 13.86
CA MET A 261 -8.57 0.87 13.67
C MET A 261 -10.07 0.99 13.42
N SER A 262 -10.68 2.14 13.75
CA SER A 262 -12.09 2.42 13.51
C SER A 262 -12.30 3.85 13.00
N ALA A 263 -13.46 4.08 12.39
CA ALA A 263 -13.90 5.42 12.00
C ALA A 263 -14.08 6.33 13.24
N ASP A 264 -14.53 5.75 14.35
CA ASP A 264 -14.73 6.48 15.61
C ASP A 264 -13.41 7.00 16.19
N GLU A 265 -12.33 6.20 16.14
CA GLU A 265 -10.99 6.66 16.53
C GLU A 265 -10.53 7.83 15.67
N ALA A 266 -10.77 7.78 14.36
CA ALA A 266 -10.43 8.85 13.43
C ALA A 266 -11.29 10.11 13.70
N ALA A 267 -12.59 9.95 13.91
CA ALA A 267 -13.52 11.05 14.24
C ALA A 267 -13.16 11.70 15.59
N ALA A 268 -12.80 10.90 16.59
CA ALA A 268 -12.34 11.39 17.89
C ALA A 268 -11.05 12.23 17.77
N TRP A 269 -10.10 11.80 16.91
CA TRP A 269 -8.89 12.58 16.64
C TRP A 269 -9.19 13.90 15.92
N ILE A 270 -10.15 13.91 14.98
CA ILE A 270 -10.61 15.12 14.26
C ILE A 270 -11.37 16.05 15.22
N GLY A 271 -12.06 15.50 16.24
CA GLY A 271 -12.99 16.22 17.12
C GLY A 271 -14.37 16.43 16.47
N GLN A 272 -14.69 15.72 15.40
CA GLN A 272 -15.95 15.82 14.67
C GLN A 272 -16.22 14.56 13.85
N GLU A 273 -17.47 14.12 13.80
CA GLU A 273 -17.98 13.12 12.87
C GLU A 273 -17.80 13.57 11.43
N LYS A 274 -17.35 12.63 10.56
CA LYS A 274 -17.14 12.87 9.12
C LYS A 274 -17.67 11.70 8.30
N PRO A 275 -18.09 11.93 7.05
CA PRO A 275 -18.31 10.85 6.10
C PRO A 275 -17.07 9.96 6.00
N VAL A 276 -17.27 8.66 5.80
CA VAL A 276 -16.19 7.68 5.66
C VAL A 276 -16.12 7.18 4.23
N GLY A 277 -14.95 7.26 3.62
CA GLY A 277 -14.74 6.84 2.23
C GLY A 277 -15.45 7.75 1.23
N GLY A 278 -16.05 7.13 0.22
CA GLY A 278 -16.63 7.82 -0.93
C GLY A 278 -15.65 8.02 -2.06
N GLU A 279 -16.11 8.64 -3.13
CA GLU A 279 -15.30 8.96 -4.32
C GLU A 279 -15.31 10.47 -4.56
N TYR A 280 -14.19 10.98 -5.02
CA TYR A 280 -14.07 12.37 -5.45
C TYR A 280 -13.62 12.43 -6.91
N VAL A 281 -14.38 13.17 -7.72
CA VAL A 281 -14.01 13.40 -9.12
C VAL A 281 -13.09 14.61 -9.19
N VAL A 282 -11.82 14.33 -9.42
CA VAL A 282 -10.80 15.39 -9.53
C VAL A 282 -11.07 16.28 -10.73
N PRO A 283 -11.12 17.61 -10.57
CA PRO A 283 -11.28 18.53 -11.69
C PRO A 283 -10.14 18.41 -12.70
N LYS A 284 -10.48 18.52 -13.99
CA LYS A 284 -9.54 18.28 -15.10
C LYS A 284 -8.32 19.21 -15.10
N ASP A 285 -8.45 20.41 -14.56
CA ASP A 285 -7.37 21.39 -14.43
C ASP A 285 -6.30 21.00 -13.39
N TRP A 286 -6.56 20.00 -12.55
CA TRP A 286 -5.57 19.38 -11.66
C TRP A 286 -4.87 18.17 -12.28
N ILE A 287 -5.43 17.62 -13.36
CA ILE A 287 -4.89 16.43 -14.03
C ILE A 287 -3.93 16.80 -15.16
N LYS A 288 -4.17 17.96 -15.81
CA LYS A 288 -3.36 18.46 -16.92
C LYS A 288 -2.27 19.40 -16.40
N GLN A 289 -1.12 18.86 -16.08
CA GLN A 289 0.14 19.60 -15.97
C GLN A 289 1.25 18.85 -16.67
#